data_c0c56e437cb82be66c5f6d9a441230a8
#
_entry.id   c0c56e437cb82be66c5f6d9a441230a8
#
_cell.length_a   1.000
_cell.length_b   1.000
_cell.length_c   1.000
_cell.angle_alpha   90.00
_cell.angle_beta   90.00
_cell.angle_gamma   90.00
#
_symmetry.space_group_name_H-M   'P 1'
#
loop_
_entity.id
_entity.type
_entity.pdbx_description
1 polymer ?
#
loop_
_entity_poly.entity_id
_entity_poly.type
_entity_poly.pdbx_seq_one_letter_code
_entity_poly.pdbx_strand_id
1 'polypeptide(L)'
;MTVKTRFAPSPTGYLHIGGVRTALFSWAFARHHKGEFLLRIEDTDLARSTAESVNIILDGMKWVGLDYDNADNVVYQTRRFDRYKEVIAELLEKGAAYYCYCSKEELEAMREKAEKEGTATYDRRWRPEAGKTLPEIPADVQPVVRFKTPLDGVTKWTDLVKGEISIPNEALDDLIIARADGTPTYNFCVVVDDYDMGVTHVIRGDDHVNNTPKQINILKAIGANLPEYGHLPMILNEQGKKISKRSGDTVAITDFGAMGILPEAMLNYLARLGWAHGDDEFFTMEQFIEWFDLKDVSPSPSRMDLKKLYWINGEHIKITPNEKLAELVKPRLALRDIYDTAKPALEDVLALVKDRAQDLNTLADECLYFYVKQPPAEADVQKHWDNEAAARMLRFSEHLEGLEDWNAEAIHDLFKPFCDEEGIKMGKLGMPLRLAVCGTAKTPSIDAVLALIGKEEVLKRIRA
;
A
#
# COMPACT_ATOMS: atom_id res chain seq x y z
N MET A 1 4.57 28.85 -8.01
CA MET A 1 5.11 28.23 -6.77
C MET A 1 5.22 26.74 -7.05
N THR A 2 6.35 26.09 -6.74
CA THR A 2 6.52 24.64 -6.96
C THR A 2 5.60 23.88 -6.00
N VAL A 3 4.89 22.88 -6.51
CA VAL A 3 4.05 22.01 -5.69
C VAL A 3 4.94 21.21 -4.73
N LYS A 4 4.63 21.25 -3.44
CA LYS A 4 5.27 20.42 -2.40
C LYS A 4 4.20 19.69 -1.60
N THR A 5 4.27 18.38 -1.67
CA THR A 5 3.43 17.47 -0.88
C THR A 5 4.29 16.73 0.14
N ARG A 6 3.67 16.03 1.06
CA ARG A 6 4.38 15.19 2.03
C ARG A 6 3.58 13.95 2.41
N PHE A 7 4.32 12.91 2.78
CA PHE A 7 3.82 11.81 3.59
C PHE A 7 4.39 11.96 5.00
N ALA A 8 3.52 11.90 6.00
CA ALA A 8 3.87 12.20 7.39
C ALA A 8 3.36 11.10 8.34
N PRO A 9 3.90 9.87 8.24
CA PRO A 9 3.45 8.75 9.06
C PRO A 9 3.94 8.86 10.51
N SER A 10 3.07 8.43 11.45
CA SER A 10 3.47 8.17 12.82
C SER A 10 3.96 6.73 12.96
N PRO A 11 5.18 6.48 13.49
CA PRO A 11 5.77 5.16 13.56
C PRO A 11 5.20 4.35 14.75
N THR A 12 3.90 4.07 14.72
CA THR A 12 3.18 3.36 15.78
C THR A 12 2.83 1.91 15.41
N GLY A 13 3.49 1.36 14.39
CA GLY A 13 3.28 0.00 13.91
C GLY A 13 3.59 -0.16 12.42
N TYR A 14 2.82 -0.99 11.75
CA TYR A 14 3.03 -1.30 10.33
C TYR A 14 2.62 -0.15 9.41
N LEU A 15 3.28 -0.07 8.24
CA LEU A 15 2.81 0.79 7.17
C LEU A 15 1.50 0.20 6.60
N HIS A 16 0.40 0.87 6.90
CA HIS A 16 -0.95 0.44 6.57
C HIS A 16 -1.30 0.81 5.12
N ILE A 17 -2.08 -0.02 4.42
CA ILE A 17 -2.48 0.24 3.03
C ILE A 17 -3.14 1.62 2.82
N GLY A 18 -3.92 2.11 3.80
CA GLY A 18 -4.47 3.47 3.75
C GLY A 18 -3.40 4.55 3.79
N GLY A 19 -2.32 4.34 4.58
CA GLY A 19 -1.15 5.21 4.59
C GLY A 19 -0.41 5.17 3.25
N VAL A 20 -0.21 3.99 2.67
CA VAL A 20 0.43 3.84 1.35
C VAL A 20 -0.40 4.53 0.26
N ARG A 21 -1.74 4.42 0.26
CA ARG A 21 -2.57 5.15 -0.69
C ARG A 21 -2.44 6.66 -0.52
N THR A 22 -2.37 7.15 0.71
CA THR A 22 -2.14 8.58 0.99
C THR A 22 -0.77 9.03 0.47
N ALA A 23 0.27 8.22 0.69
CA ALA A 23 1.61 8.47 0.14
C ALA A 23 1.59 8.47 -1.39
N LEU A 24 0.95 7.47 -2.01
CA LEU A 24 0.81 7.34 -3.46
C LEU A 24 0.14 8.56 -4.10
N PHE A 25 -0.98 9.04 -3.54
CA PHE A 25 -1.69 10.20 -4.09
C PHE A 25 -0.91 11.50 -3.88
N SER A 26 -0.24 11.64 -2.74
CA SER A 26 0.66 12.78 -2.49
C SER A 26 1.85 12.77 -3.44
N TRP A 27 2.46 11.62 -3.65
CA TRP A 27 3.57 11.40 -4.56
C TRP A 27 3.16 11.66 -6.02
N ALA A 28 2.07 11.05 -6.48
CA ALA A 28 1.58 11.19 -7.85
C ALA A 28 1.23 12.65 -8.17
N PHE A 29 0.56 13.35 -7.23
CA PHE A 29 0.23 14.76 -7.40
C PHE A 29 1.49 15.64 -7.52
N ALA A 30 2.50 15.39 -6.68
CA ALA A 30 3.78 16.10 -6.80
C ALA A 30 4.46 15.82 -8.15
N ARG A 31 4.55 14.53 -8.55
CA ARG A 31 5.21 14.13 -9.81
C ARG A 31 4.45 14.67 -11.03
N HIS A 32 3.11 14.64 -11.04
CA HIS A 32 2.29 15.23 -12.11
C HIS A 32 2.61 16.71 -12.31
N HIS A 33 2.72 17.46 -11.23
CA HIS A 33 3.05 18.89 -11.27
C HIS A 33 4.56 19.22 -11.31
N LYS A 34 5.43 18.20 -11.50
CA LYS A 34 6.92 18.37 -11.48
C LYS A 34 7.40 19.04 -10.18
N GLY A 35 6.73 18.72 -9.07
CA GLY A 35 6.99 19.23 -7.73
C GLY A 35 7.81 18.27 -6.88
N GLU A 36 7.80 18.51 -5.58
CA GLU A 36 8.55 17.74 -4.58
C GLU A 36 7.59 16.93 -3.69
N PHE A 37 7.95 15.68 -3.42
CA PHE A 37 7.30 14.81 -2.45
C PHE A 37 8.23 14.54 -1.28
N LEU A 38 7.84 14.93 -0.06
CA LEU A 38 8.69 14.90 1.12
C LEU A 38 8.23 13.82 2.12
N LEU A 39 9.18 13.25 2.85
CA LEU A 39 8.91 12.35 3.97
C LEU A 39 9.19 13.05 5.31
N ARG A 40 8.25 12.96 6.25
CA ARG A 40 8.39 13.37 7.65
C ARG A 40 7.95 12.24 8.57
N ILE A 41 8.74 11.93 9.58
CA ILE A 41 8.40 10.94 10.60
C ILE A 41 7.84 11.67 11.83
N GLU A 42 6.60 11.38 12.18
CA GLU A 42 5.89 12.00 13.31
C GLU A 42 6.05 11.12 14.57
N ASP A 43 7.23 11.17 15.16
CA ASP A 43 7.72 10.32 16.25
C ASP A 43 7.61 10.97 17.66
N THR A 44 6.71 11.93 17.83
CA THR A 44 6.53 12.65 19.12
C THR A 44 5.97 11.77 20.24
N ASP A 45 5.31 10.66 19.93
CA ASP A 45 4.91 9.65 20.91
C ASP A 45 6.05 8.68 21.18
N LEU A 46 6.96 9.06 22.07
CA LEU A 46 8.16 8.30 22.38
C LEU A 46 7.89 6.87 22.90
N ALA A 47 6.73 6.64 23.52
CA ALA A 47 6.37 5.33 24.05
C ALA A 47 6.04 4.31 22.94
N ARG A 48 5.54 4.78 21.80
CA ARG A 48 5.13 3.93 20.67
C ARG A 48 6.04 4.05 19.45
N SER A 49 6.89 5.08 19.39
CA SER A 49 7.77 5.35 18.26
C SER A 49 9.13 4.71 18.50
N THR A 50 9.32 3.50 17.97
CA THR A 50 10.58 2.77 18.05
C THR A 50 11.36 2.87 16.74
N ALA A 51 12.69 2.71 16.79
CA ALA A 51 13.51 2.65 15.57
C ALA A 51 13.06 1.52 14.63
N GLU A 52 12.59 0.39 15.17
CA GLU A 52 12.03 -0.72 14.40
C GLU A 52 10.77 -0.28 13.63
N SER A 53 9.85 0.44 14.30
CA SER A 53 8.63 0.96 13.65
C SER A 53 8.95 1.97 12.54
N VAL A 54 9.99 2.78 12.70
CA VAL A 54 10.48 3.68 11.64
C VAL A 54 11.01 2.88 10.45
N ASN A 55 11.85 1.86 10.70
CA ASN A 55 12.39 1.02 9.63
C ASN A 55 11.29 0.29 8.86
N ILE A 56 10.26 -0.20 9.52
CA ILE A 56 9.09 -0.83 8.86
C ILE A 56 8.42 0.14 7.86
N ILE A 57 8.31 1.42 8.21
CA ILE A 57 7.78 2.44 7.30
C ILE A 57 8.70 2.64 6.10
N LEU A 58 10.01 2.81 6.35
CA LEU A 58 10.99 3.03 5.29
C LEU A 58 11.11 1.82 4.36
N ASP A 59 11.12 0.61 4.90
CA ASP A 59 11.14 -0.63 4.12
C ASP A 59 9.85 -0.79 3.30
N GLY A 60 8.69 -0.45 3.87
CA GLY A 60 7.43 -0.44 3.15
C GLY A 60 7.41 0.57 1.99
N MET A 61 7.88 1.80 2.20
CA MET A 61 8.03 2.81 1.15
C MET A 61 8.98 2.35 0.04
N LYS A 62 10.12 1.75 0.43
CA LYS A 62 11.09 1.17 -0.51
C LYS A 62 10.48 0.02 -1.30
N TRP A 63 9.72 -0.86 -0.65
CA TRP A 63 9.10 -2.00 -1.31
C TRP A 63 8.10 -1.55 -2.39
N VAL A 64 7.27 -0.54 -2.11
CA VAL A 64 6.32 -0.01 -3.11
C VAL A 64 6.99 0.90 -4.15
N GLY A 65 8.25 1.28 -3.98
CA GLY A 65 8.98 2.12 -4.92
C GLY A 65 8.58 3.60 -4.90
N LEU A 66 8.00 4.10 -3.81
CA LEU A 66 7.69 5.53 -3.64
C LEU A 66 8.91 6.25 -3.07
N ASP A 67 9.68 6.87 -3.96
CA ASP A 67 10.82 7.73 -3.63
C ASP A 67 10.37 9.10 -3.09
N TYR A 68 11.22 9.73 -2.29
CA TYR A 68 10.97 11.07 -1.72
C TYR A 68 12.21 11.95 -1.85
N ASP A 69 11.98 13.25 -2.07
CA ASP A 69 13.02 14.19 -2.50
C ASP A 69 13.93 14.66 -1.36
N ASN A 70 13.60 14.38 -0.11
CA ASN A 70 14.42 14.69 1.05
C ASN A 70 15.06 13.45 1.70
N ALA A 71 15.44 12.44 0.90
CA ALA A 71 16.02 11.19 1.40
C ALA A 71 17.28 11.40 2.27
N ASP A 72 18.12 12.37 1.92
CA ASP A 72 19.33 12.72 2.68
C ASP A 72 19.03 13.52 3.97
N ASN A 73 17.80 14.04 4.11
CA ASN A 73 17.41 14.89 5.23
C ASN A 73 15.94 14.68 5.61
N VAL A 74 15.59 13.43 5.95
CA VAL A 74 14.26 13.11 6.47
C VAL A 74 13.99 13.86 7.75
N VAL A 75 12.82 14.52 7.82
CA VAL A 75 12.43 15.29 9.02
C VAL A 75 11.87 14.35 10.07
N TYR A 76 12.43 14.43 11.29
CA TYR A 76 11.95 13.73 12.49
C TYR A 76 11.44 14.76 13.49
N GLN A 77 10.22 14.65 13.96
CA GLN A 77 9.62 15.64 14.87
C GLN A 77 10.35 15.73 16.21
N THR A 78 10.85 14.62 16.74
CA THR A 78 11.65 14.60 17.97
C THR A 78 12.91 15.46 17.91
N ARG A 79 13.47 15.68 16.72
CA ARG A 79 14.67 16.50 16.52
C ARG A 79 14.36 17.99 16.37
N ARG A 80 13.08 18.38 16.47
CA ARG A 80 12.59 19.75 16.22
C ARG A 80 11.98 20.43 17.45
N PHE A 81 12.11 19.85 18.62
CA PHE A 81 11.48 20.40 19.83
C PHE A 81 11.89 21.83 20.14
N ASP A 82 13.14 22.22 19.88
CA ASP A 82 13.58 23.61 20.09
C ASP A 82 12.88 24.57 19.13
N ARG A 83 12.69 24.19 17.87
CA ARG A 83 11.92 24.96 16.91
C ARG A 83 10.47 25.16 17.34
N TYR A 84 9.84 24.12 17.87
CA TYR A 84 8.46 24.25 18.40
C TYR A 84 8.39 25.18 19.60
N LYS A 85 9.37 25.15 20.50
CA LYS A 85 9.44 26.09 21.63
C LYS A 85 9.58 27.54 21.18
N GLU A 86 10.39 27.81 20.15
CA GLU A 86 10.53 29.14 19.55
C GLU A 86 9.18 29.66 19.06
N VAL A 87 8.46 28.87 18.26
CA VAL A 87 7.15 29.26 17.71
C VAL A 87 6.10 29.45 18.82
N ILE A 88 6.12 28.62 19.88
CA ILE A 88 5.25 28.79 21.04
C ILE A 88 5.54 30.15 21.75
N ALA A 89 6.83 30.46 21.93
CA ALA A 89 7.23 31.75 22.54
C ALA A 89 6.76 32.95 21.71
N GLU A 90 6.91 32.87 20.37
CA GLU A 90 6.40 33.91 19.46
C GLU A 90 4.87 34.09 19.57
N LEU A 91 4.11 32.99 19.67
CA LEU A 91 2.65 33.06 19.82
C LEU A 91 2.22 33.63 21.16
N LEU A 92 2.96 33.33 22.25
CA LEU A 92 2.74 33.90 23.56
C LEU A 92 3.02 35.44 23.57
N GLU A 93 4.14 35.84 22.96
CA GLU A 93 4.51 37.27 22.84
C GLU A 93 3.47 38.06 22.03
N LYS A 94 2.97 37.50 20.95
CA LYS A 94 1.90 38.08 20.12
C LYS A 94 0.52 38.05 20.78
N GLY A 95 0.37 37.44 21.97
CA GLY A 95 -0.93 37.23 22.62
C GLY A 95 -1.88 36.28 21.87
N ALA A 96 -1.34 35.50 20.91
CA ALA A 96 -2.07 34.46 20.17
C ALA A 96 -2.11 33.11 20.91
N ALA A 97 -1.37 32.98 22.00
CA ALA A 97 -1.40 31.85 22.92
C ALA A 97 -1.39 32.35 24.38
N TYR A 98 -1.72 31.49 25.32
CA TYR A 98 -1.74 31.83 26.76
C TYR A 98 -1.55 30.59 27.63
N TYR A 99 -1.15 30.79 28.87
CA TYR A 99 -1.03 29.76 29.89
C TYR A 99 -2.38 29.39 30.48
N CYS A 100 -2.64 28.10 30.62
CA CYS A 100 -3.85 27.55 31.22
C CYS A 100 -3.48 26.63 32.38
N TYR A 101 -4.01 26.93 33.56
CA TYR A 101 -3.72 26.23 34.83
C TYR A 101 -4.88 25.33 35.28
N CYS A 102 -5.75 24.87 34.36
CA CYS A 102 -6.81 23.92 34.72
C CYS A 102 -6.22 22.61 35.19
N SER A 103 -6.74 22.07 36.29
CA SER A 103 -6.43 20.71 36.73
C SER A 103 -7.09 19.67 35.83
N LYS A 104 -6.68 18.41 35.98
CA LYS A 104 -7.30 17.30 35.24
C LYS A 104 -8.76 17.10 35.63
N GLU A 105 -9.06 17.25 36.90
CA GLU A 105 -10.41 17.11 37.47
C GLU A 105 -11.34 18.21 36.94
N GLU A 106 -10.86 19.45 36.86
CA GLU A 106 -11.61 20.57 36.26
C GLU A 106 -11.92 20.31 34.78
N LEU A 107 -10.93 19.83 34.01
CA LEU A 107 -11.12 19.50 32.59
C LEU A 107 -12.10 18.33 32.38
N GLU A 108 -12.08 17.34 33.27
CA GLU A 108 -13.01 16.22 33.25
C GLU A 108 -14.45 16.65 33.53
N ALA A 109 -14.64 17.48 34.54
CA ALA A 109 -15.94 18.07 34.83
C ALA A 109 -16.50 18.97 33.70
N MET A 110 -15.61 19.72 33.01
CA MET A 110 -15.98 20.50 31.81
C MET A 110 -16.41 19.57 30.66
N ARG A 111 -15.72 18.44 30.44
CA ARG A 111 -16.10 17.45 29.42
C ARG A 111 -17.48 16.87 29.67
N GLU A 112 -17.73 16.42 30.89
CA GLU A 112 -19.03 15.85 31.24
C GLU A 112 -20.17 16.87 31.06
N LYS A 113 -19.92 18.14 31.37
CA LYS A 113 -20.88 19.21 31.13
C LYS A 113 -21.09 19.45 29.63
N ALA A 114 -20.01 19.56 28.86
CA ALA A 114 -20.08 19.81 27.43
C ALA A 114 -20.79 18.67 26.66
N GLU A 115 -20.58 17.42 27.06
CA GLU A 115 -21.29 16.27 26.48
C GLU A 115 -22.81 16.33 26.70
N LYS A 116 -23.24 16.86 27.88
CA LYS A 116 -24.67 17.03 28.20
C LYS A 116 -25.31 18.21 27.48
N GLU A 117 -24.55 19.29 27.27
CA GLU A 117 -25.03 20.56 26.73
C GLU A 117 -24.74 20.76 25.23
N GLY A 118 -23.92 19.91 24.62
CA GLY A 118 -23.55 20.03 23.21
C GLY A 118 -22.70 21.27 22.91
N THR A 119 -21.90 21.72 23.87
CA THR A 119 -21.06 22.93 23.78
C THR A 119 -19.57 22.62 23.61
N ALA A 120 -18.74 23.66 23.41
CA ALA A 120 -17.29 23.54 23.46
C ALA A 120 -16.82 23.02 24.83
N THR A 121 -15.81 22.12 24.81
CA THR A 121 -15.37 21.41 26.03
C THR A 121 -14.71 22.31 27.04
N TYR A 122 -13.90 23.28 26.59
CA TYR A 122 -13.16 24.18 27.48
C TYR A 122 -13.87 25.52 27.63
N ASP A 123 -14.10 25.94 28.88
CA ASP A 123 -14.84 27.16 29.23
C ASP A 123 -14.03 28.47 29.07
N ARG A 124 -12.77 28.38 28.61
CA ARG A 124 -11.87 29.52 28.38
C ARG A 124 -11.60 30.39 29.62
N ARG A 125 -11.73 29.86 30.85
CA ARG A 125 -11.54 30.62 32.11
C ARG A 125 -10.17 31.31 32.20
N TRP A 126 -9.10 30.67 31.66
CA TRP A 126 -7.75 31.21 31.67
C TRP A 126 -7.41 32.08 30.45
N ARG A 127 -8.35 32.21 29.51
CA ARG A 127 -8.14 33.02 28.30
C ARG A 127 -8.14 34.51 28.65
N PRO A 128 -7.02 35.26 28.37
CA PRO A 128 -6.97 36.68 28.56
C PRO A 128 -7.89 37.42 27.58
N GLU A 129 -8.76 38.28 28.09
CA GLU A 129 -9.67 39.15 27.34
C GLU A 129 -9.79 40.50 27.98
N ALA A 130 -10.12 41.55 27.20
CA ALA A 130 -10.28 42.89 27.73
C ALA A 130 -11.37 42.92 28.81
N GLY A 131 -11.04 43.45 29.97
CA GLY A 131 -11.97 43.56 31.10
C GLY A 131 -12.23 42.28 31.90
N LYS A 132 -11.60 41.17 31.57
CA LYS A 132 -11.73 39.89 32.26
C LYS A 132 -10.65 39.76 33.35
N THR A 133 -11.09 39.50 34.59
CA THR A 133 -10.19 39.11 35.68
C THR A 133 -9.92 37.59 35.57
N LEU A 134 -8.66 37.22 35.46
CA LEU A 134 -8.26 35.80 35.44
C LEU A 134 -8.28 35.22 36.86
N PRO A 135 -8.47 33.91 37.02
CA PRO A 135 -8.35 33.23 38.31
C PRO A 135 -6.96 33.39 38.91
N GLU A 136 -6.85 33.20 40.23
CA GLU A 136 -5.55 33.12 40.89
C GLU A 136 -4.78 31.89 40.41
N ILE A 137 -3.48 32.08 40.17
CA ILE A 137 -2.61 30.98 39.68
C ILE A 137 -2.41 30.00 40.85
N PRO A 138 -2.83 28.72 40.68
CA PRO A 138 -2.64 27.72 41.73
C PRO A 138 -1.15 27.37 41.88
N ALA A 139 -0.70 27.20 43.14
CA ALA A 139 0.72 27.03 43.46
C ALA A 139 1.32 25.71 42.88
N ASP A 140 0.49 24.67 42.76
CA ASP A 140 0.95 23.29 42.44
C ASP A 140 0.57 22.80 41.04
N VAL A 141 0.08 23.70 40.16
CA VAL A 141 -0.32 23.31 38.78
C VAL A 141 0.68 23.86 37.77
N GLN A 142 1.33 22.96 37.06
CA GLN A 142 2.12 23.34 35.89
C GLN A 142 1.20 23.68 34.72
N PRO A 143 1.37 24.85 34.07
CA PRO A 143 0.45 25.29 33.03
C PRO A 143 0.69 24.49 31.72
N VAL A 144 -0.38 24.33 30.97
CA VAL A 144 -0.30 24.02 29.53
C VAL A 144 -0.39 25.33 28.74
N VAL A 145 0.10 25.33 27.51
CA VAL A 145 -0.08 26.47 26.60
C VAL A 145 -1.23 26.16 25.65
N ARG A 146 -2.20 27.08 25.58
CA ARG A 146 -3.34 27.02 24.67
C ARG A 146 -3.21 28.07 23.57
N PHE A 147 -3.59 27.67 22.37
CA PHE A 147 -3.78 28.59 21.25
C PHE A 147 -5.09 29.38 21.44
N LYS A 148 -5.04 30.66 21.18
CA LYS A 148 -6.20 31.58 21.32
C LYS A 148 -7.04 31.56 20.04
N THR A 149 -7.92 30.55 19.90
CA THR A 149 -8.79 30.37 18.74
C THR A 149 -9.71 31.59 18.54
N PRO A 150 -9.94 32.09 17.31
CA PRO A 150 -10.97 33.10 17.07
C PRO A 150 -12.34 32.66 17.60
N LEU A 151 -13.07 33.55 18.24
CA LEU A 151 -14.39 33.24 18.83
C LEU A 151 -15.52 33.42 17.82
N ASP A 152 -15.40 34.45 16.96
CA ASP A 152 -16.43 34.82 16.00
C ASP A 152 -16.10 34.37 14.60
N GLY A 153 -17.13 34.29 13.74
CA GLY A 153 -16.99 33.95 12.34
C GLY A 153 -16.82 32.47 12.10
N VAL A 154 -16.29 32.16 10.91
CA VAL A 154 -16.10 30.78 10.44
C VAL A 154 -14.69 30.55 9.89
N THR A 155 -14.14 29.39 10.11
CA THR A 155 -12.96 28.90 9.40
C THR A 155 -13.44 28.06 8.23
N LYS A 156 -13.13 28.51 7.00
CA LYS A 156 -13.52 27.83 5.79
C LYS A 156 -12.34 27.59 4.85
N TRP A 157 -12.43 26.53 4.07
CA TRP A 157 -11.49 26.20 3.00
C TRP A 157 -12.21 25.42 1.90
N THR A 158 -11.65 25.43 0.70
CA THR A 158 -12.07 24.55 -0.38
C THR A 158 -11.17 23.31 -0.34
N ASP A 159 -11.74 22.17 -0.03
CA ASP A 159 -11.04 20.89 -0.06
C ASP A 159 -11.04 20.33 -1.48
N LEU A 160 -9.87 19.92 -1.96
CA LEU A 160 -9.70 19.45 -3.34
C LEU A 160 -10.48 18.15 -3.66
N VAL A 161 -10.90 17.42 -2.60
CA VAL A 161 -11.67 16.18 -2.74
C VAL A 161 -13.09 16.32 -2.21
N LYS A 162 -13.28 16.99 -1.07
CA LYS A 162 -14.57 17.09 -0.35
C LYS A 162 -15.37 18.35 -0.73
N GLY A 163 -14.78 19.30 -1.45
CA GLY A 163 -15.42 20.57 -1.78
C GLY A 163 -15.34 21.60 -0.64
N GLU A 164 -16.28 22.53 -0.61
CA GLU A 164 -16.28 23.62 0.39
C GLU A 164 -16.64 23.08 1.78
N ILE A 165 -15.79 23.36 2.78
CA ILE A 165 -16.00 23.01 4.18
C ILE A 165 -15.92 24.29 5.01
N SER A 166 -16.87 24.47 5.94
CA SER A 166 -16.98 25.63 6.79
C SER A 166 -17.33 25.21 8.22
N ILE A 167 -16.53 25.63 9.19
CA ILE A 167 -16.70 25.29 10.61
C ILE A 167 -16.83 26.60 11.41
N PRO A 168 -17.90 26.80 12.19
CA PRO A 168 -18.02 27.94 13.08
C PRO A 168 -16.89 27.95 14.11
N ASN A 169 -16.26 29.11 14.32
CA ASN A 169 -15.12 29.23 15.26
C ASN A 169 -15.56 28.98 16.71
N GLU A 170 -16.81 29.31 17.06
CA GLU A 170 -17.38 29.04 18.37
C GLU A 170 -17.39 27.55 18.76
N ALA A 171 -17.46 26.65 17.75
CA ALA A 171 -17.39 25.20 17.94
C ALA A 171 -15.96 24.67 18.15
N LEU A 172 -14.93 25.50 17.97
CA LEU A 172 -13.54 25.15 18.15
C LEU A 172 -13.07 25.51 19.56
N ASP A 173 -12.48 24.54 20.27
CA ASP A 173 -11.81 24.83 21.55
C ASP A 173 -10.49 25.57 21.34
N ASP A 174 -10.02 26.23 22.41
CA ASP A 174 -8.65 26.72 22.47
C ASP A 174 -7.71 25.53 22.66
N LEU A 175 -7.12 25.13 21.54
CA LEU A 175 -6.28 23.90 21.44
C LEU A 175 -5.06 24.01 22.37
N ILE A 176 -4.75 22.95 23.09
CA ILE A 176 -3.45 22.82 23.78
C ILE A 176 -2.37 22.62 22.71
N ILE A 177 -1.38 23.52 22.67
CA ILE A 177 -0.24 23.47 21.76
C ILE A 177 1.04 22.97 22.44
N ALA A 178 1.15 23.16 23.78
CA ALA A 178 2.20 22.53 24.58
C ALA A 178 1.60 21.97 25.88
N ARG A 179 2.07 20.78 26.26
CA ARG A 179 1.71 20.12 27.53
C ARG A 179 2.44 20.78 28.73
N ALA A 180 2.09 20.39 29.93
CA ALA A 180 2.71 20.88 31.17
C ALA A 180 4.22 20.55 31.27
N ASP A 181 4.66 19.46 30.68
CA ASP A 181 6.06 19.08 30.56
C ASP A 181 6.83 19.82 29.45
N GLY A 182 6.17 20.74 28.74
CA GLY A 182 6.72 21.50 27.63
C GLY A 182 6.69 20.78 26.28
N THR A 183 6.23 19.51 26.22
CA THR A 183 6.15 18.78 24.95
C THR A 183 5.03 19.36 24.06
N PRO A 184 5.30 19.60 22.76
CA PRO A 184 4.31 20.11 21.82
C PRO A 184 3.26 19.02 21.50
N THR A 185 2.08 19.47 21.04
CA THR A 185 1.01 18.58 20.63
C THR A 185 1.03 18.33 19.12
N TYR A 186 0.43 17.22 18.70
CA TYR A 186 0.38 16.78 17.31
C TYR A 186 -0.03 17.89 16.32
N ASN A 187 -1.19 18.50 16.51
CA ASN A 187 -1.69 19.52 15.58
C ASN A 187 -0.75 20.72 15.44
N PHE A 188 -0.06 21.08 16.51
CA PHE A 188 0.90 22.18 16.49
C PHE A 188 2.19 21.80 15.74
N CYS A 189 2.76 20.62 16.02
CA CYS A 189 3.95 20.15 15.34
C CYS A 189 3.73 20.09 13.82
N VAL A 190 2.60 19.52 13.39
CA VAL A 190 2.25 19.40 11.96
C VAL A 190 2.23 20.78 11.29
N VAL A 191 1.64 21.79 11.93
CA VAL A 191 1.58 23.15 11.37
C VAL A 191 2.97 23.76 11.20
N VAL A 192 3.80 23.68 12.24
CA VAL A 192 5.16 24.26 12.20
C VAL A 192 6.01 23.56 11.14
N ASP A 193 5.90 22.23 11.06
CA ASP A 193 6.68 21.47 10.09
C ASP A 193 6.21 21.72 8.66
N ASP A 194 4.91 21.71 8.38
CA ASP A 194 4.37 21.98 7.06
C ASP A 194 4.77 23.39 6.58
N TYR A 195 4.80 24.37 7.50
CA TYR A 195 5.29 25.73 7.22
C TYR A 195 6.79 25.75 6.90
N ASP A 196 7.63 25.19 7.79
CA ASP A 196 9.09 25.21 7.63
C ASP A 196 9.57 24.39 6.42
N MET A 197 8.85 23.30 6.10
CA MET A 197 9.12 22.46 4.90
C MET A 197 8.58 23.08 3.61
N GLY A 198 7.80 24.17 3.69
CA GLY A 198 7.18 24.84 2.55
C GLY A 198 6.14 24.01 1.83
N VAL A 199 5.40 23.16 2.57
CA VAL A 199 4.32 22.33 2.04
C VAL A 199 3.22 23.21 1.46
N THR A 200 2.88 22.97 0.20
CA THR A 200 1.84 23.71 -0.52
C THR A 200 0.51 22.97 -0.58
N HIS A 201 0.54 21.63 -0.50
CA HIS A 201 -0.64 20.79 -0.55
C HIS A 201 -0.58 19.72 0.54
N VAL A 202 -1.61 19.68 1.38
CA VAL A 202 -1.78 18.73 2.47
C VAL A 202 -2.79 17.67 2.04
N ILE A 203 -2.28 16.53 1.55
CA ILE A 203 -3.09 15.38 1.14
C ILE A 203 -3.00 14.34 2.27
N ARG A 204 -4.17 13.93 2.83
CA ARG A 204 -4.21 13.03 4.00
C ARG A 204 -5.56 12.34 4.15
N GLY A 205 -5.69 11.40 5.08
CA GLY A 205 -6.96 10.76 5.40
C GLY A 205 -8.03 11.73 5.92
N ASP A 206 -9.30 11.44 5.64
CA ASP A 206 -10.43 12.29 6.03
C ASP A 206 -10.78 12.24 7.53
N ASP A 207 -10.17 11.34 8.29
CA ASP A 207 -10.16 11.36 9.75
C ASP A 207 -9.49 12.61 10.34
N HIS A 208 -8.70 13.32 9.54
CA HIS A 208 -8.05 14.59 9.91
C HIS A 208 -8.85 15.86 9.52
N VAL A 209 -10.01 15.74 8.89
CA VAL A 209 -10.83 16.92 8.50
C VAL A 209 -11.08 17.86 9.70
N ASN A 210 -11.43 17.31 10.86
CA ASN A 210 -11.68 18.10 12.09
C ASN A 210 -10.42 18.75 12.68
N ASN A 211 -9.22 18.41 12.23
CA ASN A 211 -7.98 19.07 12.63
C ASN A 211 -7.70 20.31 11.76
N THR A 212 -8.18 20.31 10.52
CA THR A 212 -7.90 21.35 9.52
C THR A 212 -8.24 22.76 9.99
N PRO A 213 -9.43 23.08 10.56
CA PRO A 213 -9.73 24.44 10.98
C PRO A 213 -8.82 24.92 12.12
N LYS A 214 -8.41 24.02 13.02
CA LYS A 214 -7.45 24.33 14.10
C LYS A 214 -6.09 24.68 13.54
N GLN A 215 -5.61 23.90 12.57
CA GLN A 215 -4.34 24.10 11.89
C GLN A 215 -4.33 25.37 11.05
N ILE A 216 -5.40 25.66 10.30
CA ILE A 216 -5.57 26.92 9.55
C ILE A 216 -5.45 28.14 10.47
N ASN A 217 -6.09 28.12 11.65
CA ASN A 217 -6.04 29.22 12.59
C ASN A 217 -4.63 29.44 13.15
N ILE A 218 -3.88 28.37 13.45
CA ILE A 218 -2.49 28.48 13.90
C ILE A 218 -1.59 29.01 12.75
N LEU A 219 -1.74 28.52 11.51
CA LEU A 219 -1.00 29.01 10.33
C LEU A 219 -1.21 30.52 10.15
N LYS A 220 -2.44 31.00 10.25
CA LYS A 220 -2.75 32.43 10.18
C LYS A 220 -2.04 33.22 11.28
N ALA A 221 -2.02 32.71 12.52
CA ALA A 221 -1.39 33.39 13.67
C ALA A 221 0.13 33.50 13.54
N ILE A 222 0.80 32.51 12.92
CA ILE A 222 2.24 32.57 12.62
C ILE A 222 2.55 33.35 11.33
N GLY A 223 1.52 33.82 10.60
CA GLY A 223 1.70 34.58 9.36
C GLY A 223 2.08 33.72 8.13
N ALA A 224 1.77 32.43 8.18
CA ALA A 224 2.06 31.49 7.09
C ALA A 224 1.03 31.58 5.94
N ASN A 225 1.49 31.29 4.72
CA ASN A 225 0.60 31.02 3.63
C ASN A 225 -0.15 29.69 3.90
N LEU A 226 -1.45 29.68 3.59
CA LEU A 226 -2.25 28.47 3.78
C LEU A 226 -1.96 27.48 2.65
N PRO A 227 -1.70 26.20 2.97
CA PRO A 227 -1.66 25.15 1.96
C PRO A 227 -3.07 24.85 1.45
N GLU A 228 -3.17 24.24 0.28
CA GLU A 228 -4.37 23.58 -0.19
C GLU A 228 -4.55 22.23 0.51
N TYR A 229 -5.79 21.82 0.74
CA TYR A 229 -6.10 20.57 1.45
C TYR A 229 -6.85 19.60 0.55
N GLY A 230 -6.50 18.32 0.62
CA GLY A 230 -7.21 17.21 -0.01
C GLY A 230 -7.40 16.07 1.02
N HIS A 231 -8.64 15.82 1.43
CA HIS A 231 -8.95 14.77 2.40
C HIS A 231 -9.50 13.52 1.71
N LEU A 232 -8.70 12.45 1.76
CA LEU A 232 -8.98 11.18 1.10
C LEU A 232 -9.93 10.34 1.96
N PRO A 233 -11.00 9.77 1.39
CA PRO A 233 -11.93 8.92 2.13
C PRO A 233 -11.27 7.61 2.57
N MET A 234 -11.85 6.96 3.59
CA MET A 234 -11.35 5.69 4.09
C MET A 234 -11.40 4.56 3.06
N ILE A 235 -10.49 3.60 3.19
CA ILE A 235 -10.59 2.28 2.56
C ILE A 235 -11.31 1.35 3.54
N LEU A 236 -12.33 0.67 3.06
CA LEU A 236 -13.11 -0.32 3.81
C LEU A 236 -12.70 -1.74 3.35
N ASN A 237 -12.87 -2.73 4.22
CA ASN A 237 -12.68 -4.14 3.84
C ASN A 237 -13.79 -4.63 2.92
N GLU A 238 -13.72 -5.90 2.47
CA GLU A 238 -14.71 -6.50 1.57
C GLU A 238 -16.14 -6.50 2.14
N GLN A 239 -16.29 -6.46 3.46
CA GLN A 239 -17.57 -6.38 4.16
C GLN A 239 -18.07 -4.96 4.37
N GLY A 240 -17.34 -3.93 3.86
CA GLY A 240 -17.70 -2.53 4.01
C GLY A 240 -17.42 -1.96 5.40
N LYS A 241 -16.58 -2.60 6.22
CA LYS A 241 -16.16 -2.14 7.53
C LYS A 241 -14.75 -1.54 7.49
N LYS A 242 -14.40 -0.73 8.50
CA LYS A 242 -13.05 -0.22 8.67
C LYS A 242 -12.06 -1.40 8.75
N ILE A 243 -11.00 -1.33 7.95
CA ILE A 243 -9.94 -2.34 7.93
C ILE A 243 -9.26 -2.40 9.30
N SER A 244 -9.10 -3.59 9.86
CA SER A 244 -8.51 -3.82 11.17
C SER A 244 -7.87 -5.21 11.28
N LYS A 245 -6.69 -5.30 11.89
CA LYS A 245 -6.06 -6.59 12.23
C LYS A 245 -6.95 -7.46 13.14
N ARG A 246 -7.76 -6.83 14.00
CA ARG A 246 -8.66 -7.55 14.91
C ARG A 246 -9.77 -8.29 14.16
N SER A 247 -10.12 -7.85 12.96
CA SER A 247 -11.08 -8.53 12.06
C SER A 247 -10.42 -9.55 11.12
N GLY A 248 -9.11 -9.80 11.24
CA GLY A 248 -8.37 -10.72 10.39
C GLY A 248 -7.99 -10.14 9.01
N ASP A 249 -8.18 -8.83 8.81
CA ASP A 249 -7.83 -8.19 7.55
C ASP A 249 -6.31 -8.11 7.36
N THR A 250 -5.83 -8.29 6.14
CA THR A 250 -4.46 -7.95 5.75
C THR A 250 -4.32 -6.43 5.72
N VAL A 251 -3.43 -5.89 6.53
CA VAL A 251 -3.28 -4.43 6.72
C VAL A 251 -1.88 -3.91 6.42
N ALA A 252 -0.84 -4.70 6.68
CA ALA A 252 0.54 -4.31 6.42
C ALA A 252 0.88 -4.48 4.94
N ILE A 253 1.52 -3.49 4.35
CA ILE A 253 1.87 -3.52 2.93
C ILE A 253 2.81 -4.70 2.59
N THR A 254 3.68 -5.07 3.50
CA THR A 254 4.62 -6.19 3.35
C THR A 254 3.94 -7.55 3.27
N ASP A 255 2.75 -7.69 3.89
CA ASP A 255 1.99 -8.95 3.85
C ASP A 255 1.52 -9.26 2.40
N PHE A 256 1.20 -8.23 1.62
CA PHE A 256 0.85 -8.40 0.21
C PHE A 256 2.02 -8.90 -0.64
N GLY A 257 3.25 -8.49 -0.32
CA GLY A 257 4.46 -9.06 -0.94
C GLY A 257 4.60 -10.56 -0.67
N ALA A 258 4.31 -11.01 0.56
CA ALA A 258 4.29 -12.43 0.91
C ALA A 258 3.16 -13.20 0.18
N MET A 259 2.03 -12.56 -0.09
CA MET A 259 0.94 -13.11 -0.93
C MET A 259 1.32 -13.22 -2.41
N GLY A 260 2.46 -12.71 -2.83
CA GLY A 260 2.92 -12.76 -4.21
C GLY A 260 2.44 -11.60 -5.09
N ILE A 261 2.00 -10.50 -4.47
CA ILE A 261 1.60 -9.28 -5.17
C ILE A 261 2.85 -8.47 -5.54
N LEU A 262 2.91 -7.99 -6.76
CA LEU A 262 3.94 -7.08 -7.25
C LEU A 262 3.73 -5.66 -6.69
N PRO A 263 4.79 -4.91 -6.37
CA PRO A 263 4.67 -3.53 -5.90
C PRO A 263 3.88 -2.64 -6.86
N GLU A 264 4.15 -2.73 -8.16
CA GLU A 264 3.47 -1.95 -9.21
C GLU A 264 1.97 -2.28 -9.28
N ALA A 265 1.63 -3.55 -9.13
CA ALA A 265 0.24 -4.00 -9.08
C ALA A 265 -0.49 -3.49 -7.85
N MET A 266 0.22 -3.47 -6.70
CA MET A 266 -0.33 -2.92 -5.46
C MET A 266 -0.61 -1.42 -5.58
N LEU A 267 0.30 -0.65 -6.18
CA LEU A 267 0.09 0.78 -6.41
C LEU A 267 -1.06 1.04 -7.40
N ASN A 268 -1.12 0.31 -8.52
CA ASN A 268 -2.25 0.39 -9.47
C ASN A 268 -3.59 0.10 -8.76
N TYR A 269 -3.65 -0.96 -7.96
CA TYR A 269 -4.84 -1.31 -7.20
C TYR A 269 -5.23 -0.25 -6.17
N LEU A 270 -4.27 0.29 -5.41
CA LEU A 270 -4.53 1.36 -4.43
C LEU A 270 -4.99 2.65 -5.09
N ALA A 271 -4.49 2.97 -6.28
CA ALA A 271 -4.96 4.10 -7.07
C ALA A 271 -6.45 3.95 -7.42
N ARG A 272 -6.87 2.75 -7.84
CA ARG A 272 -8.29 2.43 -8.14
C ARG A 272 -9.20 2.51 -6.91
N LEU A 273 -8.66 2.47 -5.70
CA LEU A 273 -9.44 2.67 -4.49
C LEU A 273 -9.68 4.16 -4.21
N GLY A 274 -10.50 4.76 -5.02
CA GLY A 274 -10.96 6.14 -4.88
C GLY A 274 -10.61 7.06 -6.05
N TRP A 275 -9.87 6.60 -7.06
CA TRP A 275 -9.58 7.34 -8.27
C TRP A 275 -9.83 6.48 -9.51
N ALA A 276 -10.19 7.11 -10.61
CA ALA A 276 -10.43 6.45 -11.90
C ALA A 276 -10.06 7.36 -13.07
N HIS A 277 -9.59 6.74 -14.14
CA HIS A 277 -9.41 7.36 -15.44
C HIS A 277 -10.28 6.61 -16.45
N GLY A 278 -11.49 7.11 -16.72
CA GLY A 278 -12.46 6.39 -17.54
C GLY A 278 -12.70 4.96 -17.05
N ASP A 279 -12.63 4.01 -17.98
CA ASP A 279 -12.78 2.58 -17.71
C ASP A 279 -11.42 1.84 -17.54
N ASP A 280 -10.31 2.58 -17.53
CA ASP A 280 -8.98 1.99 -17.38
C ASP A 280 -8.79 1.40 -15.98
N GLU A 281 -8.57 0.10 -15.94
CA GLU A 281 -8.38 -0.66 -14.72
C GLU A 281 -6.90 -0.98 -14.48
N PHE A 282 -6.16 -1.15 -15.57
CA PHE A 282 -4.75 -1.47 -15.60
C PHE A 282 -3.97 -0.31 -16.23
N PHE A 283 -2.92 0.15 -15.55
CA PHE A 283 -2.03 1.22 -16.01
C PHE A 283 -0.67 1.12 -15.33
N THR A 284 0.34 1.68 -16.00
CA THR A 284 1.68 1.83 -15.42
C THR A 284 1.74 3.05 -14.49
N MET A 285 2.80 3.16 -13.70
CA MET A 285 2.98 4.32 -12.82
C MET A 285 3.24 5.62 -13.61
N GLU A 286 3.87 5.54 -14.78
CA GLU A 286 4.04 6.67 -15.69
C GLU A 286 2.70 7.20 -16.19
N GLN A 287 1.80 6.30 -16.62
CA GLN A 287 0.45 6.65 -17.03
C GLN A 287 -0.35 7.23 -15.86
N PHE A 288 -0.22 6.63 -14.67
CA PHE A 288 -0.88 7.16 -13.47
C PHE A 288 -0.43 8.58 -13.14
N ILE A 289 0.87 8.87 -13.15
CA ILE A 289 1.40 10.24 -12.94
C ILE A 289 0.84 11.20 -13.99
N GLU A 290 0.79 10.80 -15.26
CA GLU A 290 0.28 11.64 -16.34
C GLU A 290 -1.20 12.00 -16.16
N TRP A 291 -2.02 11.06 -15.68
CA TRP A 291 -3.47 11.21 -15.61
C TRP A 291 -3.99 11.71 -14.27
N PHE A 292 -3.19 11.60 -13.20
CA PHE A 292 -3.66 11.81 -11.84
C PHE A 292 -3.95 13.27 -11.53
N ASP A 293 -5.18 13.56 -11.08
CA ASP A 293 -5.54 14.83 -10.45
C ASP A 293 -6.42 14.56 -9.20
N LEU A 294 -6.28 15.40 -8.18
CA LEU A 294 -7.06 15.29 -6.94
C LEU A 294 -8.54 15.55 -7.14
N LYS A 295 -8.92 16.37 -8.13
CA LYS A 295 -10.34 16.63 -8.49
C LYS A 295 -11.08 15.38 -8.95
N ASP A 296 -10.35 14.36 -9.45
CA ASP A 296 -10.92 13.11 -9.95
C ASP A 296 -11.00 12.03 -8.84
N VAL A 297 -10.57 12.37 -7.62
CA VAL A 297 -10.70 11.49 -6.46
C VAL A 297 -12.13 11.54 -5.91
N SER A 298 -12.74 10.36 -5.79
CA SER A 298 -14.08 10.21 -5.20
C SER A 298 -14.10 10.67 -3.73
N PRO A 299 -15.09 11.46 -3.30
CA PRO A 299 -15.24 11.85 -1.90
C PRO A 299 -15.78 10.73 -1.01
N SER A 300 -16.20 9.60 -1.57
CA SER A 300 -16.81 8.47 -0.85
C SER A 300 -15.80 7.38 -0.53
N PRO A 301 -15.97 6.63 0.58
CA PRO A 301 -15.14 5.48 0.92
C PRO A 301 -15.13 4.41 -0.19
N SER A 302 -13.96 3.80 -0.40
CA SER A 302 -13.78 2.71 -1.34
C SER A 302 -13.73 1.37 -0.60
N ARG A 303 -14.23 0.31 -1.23
CA ARG A 303 -14.21 -1.04 -0.69
C ARG A 303 -13.13 -1.87 -1.37
N MET A 304 -12.39 -2.64 -0.58
CA MET A 304 -11.44 -3.61 -1.12
C MET A 304 -12.17 -4.73 -1.87
N ASP A 305 -11.51 -5.22 -2.92
CA ASP A 305 -11.87 -6.41 -3.68
C ASP A 305 -10.57 -7.17 -4.00
N LEU A 306 -10.32 -8.27 -3.28
CA LEU A 306 -9.11 -9.07 -3.47
C LEU A 306 -9.07 -9.76 -4.84
N LYS A 307 -10.23 -10.13 -5.41
CA LYS A 307 -10.27 -10.72 -6.76
C LYS A 307 -9.76 -9.71 -7.79
N LYS A 308 -10.14 -8.45 -7.63
CA LYS A 308 -9.66 -7.36 -8.46
C LYS A 308 -8.16 -7.14 -8.32
N LEU A 309 -7.64 -7.19 -7.08
CA LEU A 309 -6.20 -7.09 -6.82
C LEU A 309 -5.43 -8.21 -7.53
N TYR A 310 -5.86 -9.46 -7.41
CA TYR A 310 -5.21 -10.60 -8.07
C TYR A 310 -5.27 -10.48 -9.60
N TRP A 311 -6.40 -10.03 -10.15
CA TRP A 311 -6.52 -9.79 -11.59
C TRP A 311 -5.52 -8.71 -12.06
N ILE A 312 -5.46 -7.55 -11.40
CA ILE A 312 -4.50 -6.48 -11.71
C ILE A 312 -3.07 -7.03 -11.60
N ASN A 313 -2.77 -7.81 -10.58
CA ASN A 313 -1.45 -8.39 -10.38
C ASN A 313 -1.07 -9.34 -11.53
N GLY A 314 -2.02 -10.17 -12.00
CA GLY A 314 -1.82 -11.02 -13.19
C GLY A 314 -1.48 -10.20 -14.44
N GLU A 315 -2.16 -9.07 -14.66
CA GLU A 315 -1.85 -8.19 -15.81
C GLU A 315 -0.43 -7.59 -15.69
N HIS A 316 -0.02 -7.18 -14.49
CA HIS A 316 1.36 -6.73 -14.26
C HIS A 316 2.40 -7.85 -14.44
N ILE A 317 2.12 -9.09 -14.01
CA ILE A 317 2.99 -10.24 -14.21
C ILE A 317 3.23 -10.47 -15.72
N LYS A 318 2.19 -10.40 -16.55
CA LYS A 318 2.28 -10.62 -18.01
C LYS A 318 3.26 -9.66 -18.68
N ILE A 319 3.27 -8.39 -18.27
CA ILE A 319 4.15 -7.37 -18.87
C ILE A 319 5.53 -7.28 -18.22
N THR A 320 5.72 -7.89 -17.05
CA THR A 320 7.01 -7.84 -16.35
C THR A 320 8.05 -8.67 -17.13
N PRO A 321 9.27 -8.15 -17.36
CA PRO A 321 10.36 -8.88 -17.98
C PRO A 321 10.66 -10.20 -17.25
N ASN A 322 10.95 -11.27 -18.01
CA ASN A 322 11.16 -12.59 -17.44
C ASN A 322 12.38 -12.64 -16.51
N GLU A 323 13.41 -11.85 -16.78
CA GLU A 323 14.59 -11.71 -15.92
C GLU A 323 14.21 -11.18 -14.54
N LYS A 324 13.38 -10.14 -14.48
CA LYS A 324 12.87 -9.58 -13.21
C LYS A 324 11.95 -10.57 -12.49
N LEU A 325 11.08 -11.26 -13.22
CA LEU A 325 10.25 -12.32 -12.64
C LEU A 325 11.10 -13.46 -12.08
N ALA A 326 12.19 -13.87 -12.77
CA ALA A 326 13.08 -14.90 -12.29
C ALA A 326 13.72 -14.53 -10.94
N GLU A 327 14.17 -13.29 -10.75
CA GLU A 327 14.68 -12.81 -9.47
C GLU A 327 13.64 -12.92 -8.35
N LEU A 328 12.37 -12.63 -8.64
CA LEU A 328 11.27 -12.68 -7.68
C LEU A 328 10.75 -14.09 -7.39
N VAL A 329 10.87 -15.00 -8.37
CA VAL A 329 10.36 -16.37 -8.29
C VAL A 329 11.41 -17.33 -7.69
N LYS A 330 12.71 -17.14 -7.96
CA LYS A 330 13.81 -17.98 -7.40
C LYS A 330 13.70 -18.22 -5.90
N PRO A 331 13.50 -17.20 -5.04
CA PRO A 331 13.36 -17.42 -3.59
C PRO A 331 12.13 -18.27 -3.24
N ARG A 332 11.06 -18.19 -4.03
CA ARG A 332 9.83 -18.96 -3.84
C ARG A 332 10.01 -20.42 -4.27
N LEU A 333 10.78 -20.65 -5.32
CA LEU A 333 11.17 -22.00 -5.73
C LEU A 333 12.09 -22.67 -4.71
N ALA A 334 13.01 -21.90 -4.11
CA ALA A 334 13.86 -22.41 -3.02
C ALA A 334 13.05 -22.88 -1.81
N LEU A 335 11.93 -22.23 -1.47
CA LEU A 335 10.98 -22.69 -0.44
C LEU A 335 10.25 -23.99 -0.80
N ARG A 336 10.37 -24.46 -2.05
CA ARG A 336 9.82 -25.70 -2.60
C ARG A 336 10.92 -26.69 -2.98
N ASP A 337 12.10 -26.52 -2.40
CA ASP A 337 13.30 -27.33 -2.60
C ASP A 337 13.85 -27.33 -4.05
N ILE A 338 13.53 -26.33 -4.84
CA ILE A 338 14.09 -26.11 -6.17
C ILE A 338 15.17 -25.03 -6.11
N TYR A 339 16.43 -25.44 -6.19
CA TYR A 339 17.60 -24.55 -6.08
C TYR A 339 18.34 -24.37 -7.40
N ASP A 340 18.30 -25.39 -8.28
CA ASP A 340 18.89 -25.34 -9.62
C ASP A 340 17.80 -25.07 -10.67
N THR A 341 17.90 -23.91 -11.30
CA THR A 341 16.97 -23.43 -12.33
C THR A 341 17.70 -23.10 -13.63
N ALA A 342 18.86 -23.72 -13.85
CA ALA A 342 19.66 -23.50 -15.05
C ALA A 342 19.20 -24.35 -16.24
N LYS A 343 18.57 -25.50 -15.96
CA LYS A 343 18.09 -26.44 -17.02
C LYS A 343 16.72 -27.02 -16.63
N PRO A 344 15.64 -26.56 -17.29
CA PRO A 344 15.58 -25.43 -18.24
C PRO A 344 15.86 -24.09 -17.57
N ALA A 345 16.28 -23.09 -18.35
CA ALA A 345 16.46 -21.75 -17.83
C ALA A 345 15.13 -21.19 -17.33
N LEU A 346 15.11 -20.59 -16.13
CA LEU A 346 13.86 -20.13 -15.50
C LEU A 346 13.15 -19.07 -16.35
N GLU A 347 13.90 -18.21 -17.00
CA GLU A 347 13.38 -17.15 -17.87
C GLU A 347 12.57 -17.73 -19.05
N ASP A 348 13.00 -18.87 -19.62
CA ASP A 348 12.28 -19.59 -20.70
C ASP A 348 11.01 -20.27 -20.16
N VAL A 349 11.09 -20.86 -18.96
CA VAL A 349 9.93 -21.43 -18.27
C VAL A 349 8.89 -20.35 -18.01
N LEU A 350 9.32 -19.19 -17.46
CA LEU A 350 8.43 -18.07 -17.15
C LEU A 350 7.76 -17.50 -18.41
N ALA A 351 8.47 -17.45 -19.55
CA ALA A 351 7.89 -17.04 -20.83
C ALA A 351 6.69 -17.91 -21.22
N LEU A 352 6.70 -19.19 -20.84
CA LEU A 352 5.63 -20.14 -21.18
C LEU A 352 4.47 -20.14 -20.16
N VAL A 353 4.72 -19.81 -18.89
CA VAL A 353 3.72 -20.01 -17.83
C VAL A 353 3.16 -18.72 -17.20
N LYS A 354 3.79 -17.55 -17.38
CA LYS A 354 3.43 -16.33 -16.66
C LYS A 354 1.99 -15.86 -16.90
N ASP A 355 1.43 -16.11 -18.08
CA ASP A 355 0.05 -15.71 -18.41
C ASP A 355 -1.02 -16.53 -17.65
N ARG A 356 -0.61 -17.57 -16.94
CA ARG A 356 -1.49 -18.49 -16.21
C ARG A 356 -1.58 -18.16 -14.71
N ALA A 357 -0.73 -17.28 -14.22
CA ALA A 357 -0.63 -16.94 -12.80
C ALA A 357 -1.17 -15.53 -12.49
N GLN A 358 -1.83 -15.39 -11.36
CA GLN A 358 -2.29 -14.12 -10.84
C GLN A 358 -1.45 -13.60 -9.68
N ASP A 359 -0.49 -14.40 -9.19
CA ASP A 359 0.47 -14.02 -8.15
C ASP A 359 1.78 -14.81 -8.29
N LEU A 360 2.84 -14.32 -7.66
CA LEU A 360 4.17 -14.93 -7.75
C LEU A 360 4.27 -16.31 -7.09
N ASN A 361 3.39 -16.64 -6.13
CA ASN A 361 3.39 -17.95 -5.48
C ASN A 361 2.81 -19.00 -6.45
N THR A 362 1.66 -18.68 -7.06
CA THR A 362 1.06 -19.49 -8.12
C THR A 362 2.01 -19.61 -9.33
N LEU A 363 2.72 -18.52 -9.70
CA LEU A 363 3.72 -18.56 -10.77
C LEU A 363 4.86 -19.52 -10.44
N ALA A 364 5.34 -19.54 -9.19
CA ALA A 364 6.34 -20.50 -8.76
C ALA A 364 5.81 -21.94 -8.81
N ASP A 365 4.55 -22.18 -8.43
CA ASP A 365 3.92 -23.50 -8.51
C ASP A 365 3.80 -24.00 -9.95
N GLU A 366 3.46 -23.13 -10.91
CA GLU A 366 3.42 -23.45 -12.35
C GLU A 366 4.81 -23.80 -12.93
N CYS A 367 5.91 -23.39 -12.26
CA CYS A 367 7.27 -23.74 -12.69
C CYS A 367 7.74 -25.11 -12.18
N LEU A 368 7.13 -25.69 -11.14
CA LEU A 368 7.69 -26.86 -10.43
C LEU A 368 7.92 -28.06 -11.32
N TYR A 369 6.94 -28.42 -12.16
CA TYR A 369 7.00 -29.63 -12.97
C TYR A 369 8.09 -29.58 -14.07
N PHE A 370 8.64 -28.42 -14.38
CA PHE A 370 9.80 -28.34 -15.30
C PHE A 370 11.06 -28.87 -14.64
N TYR A 371 11.22 -28.76 -13.35
CA TYR A 371 12.40 -29.17 -12.58
C TYR A 371 12.23 -30.52 -11.90
N VAL A 372 11.03 -30.79 -11.34
CA VAL A 372 10.74 -32.04 -10.63
C VAL A 372 9.35 -32.54 -11.02
N LYS A 373 9.26 -33.80 -11.48
CA LYS A 373 7.96 -34.44 -11.75
C LYS A 373 7.08 -34.39 -10.50
N GLN A 374 5.89 -33.79 -10.62
CA GLN A 374 4.93 -33.71 -9.52
C GLN A 374 4.11 -35.01 -9.42
N PRO A 375 3.69 -35.44 -8.23
CA PRO A 375 2.76 -36.55 -8.09
C PRO A 375 1.39 -36.15 -8.66
N PRO A 376 0.81 -36.98 -9.57
CA PRO A 376 -0.48 -36.64 -10.16
C PRO A 376 -1.62 -36.76 -9.14
N ALA A 377 -2.60 -35.86 -9.26
CA ALA A 377 -3.82 -35.94 -8.46
C ALA A 377 -4.62 -37.22 -8.84
N GLU A 378 -5.12 -37.93 -7.83
CA GLU A 378 -5.85 -39.20 -8.05
C GLU A 378 -7.05 -39.02 -9.00
N ALA A 379 -7.80 -37.90 -8.86
CA ALA A 379 -8.91 -37.58 -9.75
C ALA A 379 -8.50 -37.42 -11.22
N ASP A 380 -7.32 -36.86 -11.50
CA ASP A 380 -6.79 -36.72 -12.87
C ASP A 380 -6.35 -38.06 -13.42
N VAL A 381 -5.75 -38.92 -12.58
CA VAL A 381 -5.40 -40.28 -12.95
C VAL A 381 -6.65 -41.08 -13.31
N GLN A 382 -7.66 -41.10 -12.44
CA GLN A 382 -8.93 -41.79 -12.69
C GLN A 382 -9.62 -41.36 -13.98
N LYS A 383 -9.53 -40.08 -14.32
CA LYS A 383 -10.18 -39.47 -15.46
C LYS A 383 -9.43 -39.70 -16.79
N HIS A 384 -8.11 -39.67 -16.76
CA HIS A 384 -7.30 -39.54 -17.95
C HIS A 384 -6.35 -40.72 -18.19
N TRP A 385 -6.08 -41.57 -17.19
CA TRP A 385 -5.18 -42.70 -17.27
C TRP A 385 -5.96 -44.01 -17.38
N ASP A 386 -6.23 -44.49 -18.62
CA ASP A 386 -6.91 -45.72 -18.86
C ASP A 386 -5.93 -46.93 -18.80
N ASN A 387 -6.45 -48.15 -18.92
CA ASN A 387 -5.67 -49.38 -18.79
C ASN A 387 -4.56 -49.51 -19.85
N GLU A 388 -4.69 -48.85 -21.00
CA GLU A 388 -3.71 -48.84 -22.09
C GLU A 388 -2.72 -47.66 -22.02
N ALA A 389 -2.96 -46.72 -21.09
CA ALA A 389 -2.18 -45.47 -21.05
C ALA A 389 -0.68 -45.72 -20.88
N ALA A 390 -0.27 -46.61 -19.97
CA ALA A 390 1.13 -46.90 -19.72
C ALA A 390 1.82 -47.50 -20.97
N ALA A 391 1.20 -48.52 -21.60
CA ALA A 391 1.72 -49.13 -22.79
C ALA A 391 1.80 -48.14 -23.98
N ARG A 392 0.80 -47.28 -24.10
CA ARG A 392 0.75 -46.21 -25.10
C ARG A 392 1.86 -45.18 -24.88
N MET A 393 2.11 -44.80 -23.64
CA MET A 393 3.19 -43.85 -23.30
C MET A 393 4.56 -44.43 -23.64
N LEU A 394 4.79 -45.74 -23.41
CA LEU A 394 6.03 -46.40 -23.78
C LEU A 394 6.24 -46.41 -25.31
N ARG A 395 5.22 -46.78 -26.11
CA ARG A 395 5.30 -46.71 -27.56
C ARG A 395 5.55 -45.28 -28.07
N PHE A 396 4.85 -44.31 -27.53
CA PHE A 396 5.07 -42.90 -27.87
C PHE A 396 6.50 -42.44 -27.52
N SER A 397 7.07 -42.94 -26.42
CA SER A 397 8.44 -42.61 -26.04
C SER A 397 9.48 -43.10 -27.07
N GLU A 398 9.21 -44.21 -27.79
CA GLU A 398 10.08 -44.70 -28.87
C GLU A 398 10.09 -43.73 -30.06
N HIS A 399 8.94 -43.16 -30.43
CA HIS A 399 8.86 -42.13 -31.47
C HIS A 399 9.60 -40.84 -31.04
N LEU A 400 9.45 -40.44 -29.79
CA LEU A 400 10.18 -39.28 -29.22
C LEU A 400 11.70 -39.53 -29.22
N GLU A 401 12.15 -40.75 -28.92
CA GLU A 401 13.56 -41.12 -28.91
C GLU A 401 14.18 -41.03 -30.30
N GLY A 402 13.41 -41.33 -31.35
CA GLY A 402 13.82 -41.24 -32.75
C GLY A 402 13.97 -39.81 -33.31
N LEU A 403 13.50 -38.77 -32.60
CA LEU A 403 13.65 -37.37 -33.03
C LEU A 403 15.12 -36.96 -33.04
N GLU A 404 15.63 -36.48 -34.18
CA GLU A 404 16.94 -35.84 -34.28
C GLU A 404 16.92 -34.44 -33.72
N ASP A 405 15.93 -33.63 -34.11
CA ASP A 405 15.72 -32.25 -33.62
C ASP A 405 14.71 -32.24 -32.50
N TRP A 406 15.15 -31.79 -31.27
CA TRP A 406 14.28 -31.70 -30.11
C TRP A 406 13.77 -30.27 -29.94
N ASN A 407 12.62 -29.96 -30.51
CA ASN A 407 11.92 -28.70 -30.42
C ASN A 407 10.40 -28.90 -30.41
N ALA A 408 9.63 -27.86 -30.06
CA ALA A 408 8.18 -27.95 -29.93
C ALA A 408 7.47 -28.35 -31.23
N GLU A 409 7.92 -27.87 -32.38
CA GLU A 409 7.34 -28.15 -33.69
C GLU A 409 7.54 -29.63 -34.07
N ALA A 410 8.77 -30.15 -34.00
CA ALA A 410 9.08 -31.53 -34.27
C ALA A 410 8.34 -32.50 -33.33
N ILE A 411 8.20 -32.17 -32.08
CA ILE A 411 7.43 -32.94 -31.09
C ILE A 411 5.94 -32.92 -31.45
N HIS A 412 5.41 -31.74 -31.81
CA HIS A 412 4.01 -31.56 -32.21
C HIS A 412 3.66 -32.44 -33.43
N ASP A 413 4.54 -32.48 -34.41
CA ASP A 413 4.33 -33.20 -35.65
C ASP A 413 4.25 -34.73 -35.47
N LEU A 414 4.74 -35.28 -34.35
CA LEU A 414 4.56 -36.69 -34.00
C LEU A 414 3.16 -37.03 -33.49
N PHE A 415 2.41 -36.08 -32.95
CA PHE A 415 1.17 -36.39 -32.26
C PHE A 415 0.09 -36.95 -33.18
N LYS A 416 -0.14 -36.31 -34.32
CA LYS A 416 -1.18 -36.74 -35.24
C LYS A 416 -0.88 -38.10 -35.90
N PRO A 417 0.31 -38.34 -36.50
CA PRO A 417 0.67 -39.65 -37.06
C PRO A 417 0.54 -40.77 -36.03
N PHE A 418 1.03 -40.57 -34.80
CA PHE A 418 0.92 -41.57 -33.75
C PHE A 418 -0.54 -41.84 -33.35
N CYS A 419 -1.38 -40.80 -33.25
CA CYS A 419 -2.79 -40.98 -32.96
C CYS A 419 -3.54 -41.74 -34.08
N ASP A 420 -3.18 -41.49 -35.34
CA ASP A 420 -3.75 -42.16 -36.51
C ASP A 420 -3.32 -43.65 -36.54
N GLU A 421 -2.06 -43.95 -36.23
CA GLU A 421 -1.52 -45.31 -36.09
C GLU A 421 -2.21 -46.10 -34.97
N GLU A 422 -2.37 -45.50 -33.80
CA GLU A 422 -3.01 -46.13 -32.65
C GLU A 422 -4.57 -46.12 -32.74
N GLY A 423 -5.17 -45.44 -33.70
CA GLY A 423 -6.62 -45.31 -33.85
C GLY A 423 -7.29 -44.56 -32.70
N ILE A 424 -6.60 -43.59 -32.10
CA ILE A 424 -7.06 -42.84 -30.93
C ILE A 424 -7.26 -41.34 -31.21
N LYS A 425 -8.02 -40.70 -30.36
CA LYS A 425 -8.15 -39.23 -30.36
C LYS A 425 -6.98 -38.59 -29.62
N MET A 426 -6.59 -37.35 -30.01
CA MET A 426 -5.50 -36.58 -29.44
C MET A 426 -5.55 -36.49 -27.90
N GLY A 427 -6.74 -36.38 -27.30
CA GLY A 427 -6.89 -36.32 -25.85
C GLY A 427 -6.48 -37.59 -25.10
N LYS A 428 -6.50 -38.75 -25.78
CA LYS A 428 -6.04 -40.05 -25.26
C LYS A 428 -4.50 -40.20 -25.27
N LEU A 429 -3.80 -39.32 -25.98
CA LEU A 429 -2.34 -39.21 -25.95
C LEU A 429 -1.93 -38.03 -25.02
N GLY A 430 -2.45 -36.81 -25.29
CA GLY A 430 -1.96 -35.59 -24.66
C GLY A 430 -2.22 -35.51 -23.18
N MET A 431 -3.36 -36.01 -22.66
CA MET A 431 -3.66 -35.97 -21.24
C MET A 431 -2.82 -36.94 -20.40
N PRO A 432 -2.70 -38.26 -20.79
CA PRO A 432 -1.76 -39.15 -20.13
C PRO A 432 -0.30 -38.68 -20.20
N LEU A 433 0.11 -38.08 -21.31
CA LEU A 433 1.47 -37.55 -21.46
C LEU A 433 1.77 -36.43 -20.47
N ARG A 434 0.80 -35.50 -20.24
CA ARG A 434 0.91 -34.49 -19.20
C ARG A 434 1.06 -35.10 -17.79
N LEU A 435 0.27 -36.12 -17.50
CA LEU A 435 0.37 -36.82 -16.21
C LEU A 435 1.69 -37.54 -16.04
N ALA A 436 2.16 -38.24 -17.10
CA ALA A 436 3.41 -38.99 -17.08
C ALA A 436 4.62 -38.06 -16.85
N VAL A 437 4.66 -36.91 -17.53
CA VAL A 437 5.83 -36.01 -17.52
C VAL A 437 5.74 -34.93 -16.42
N CYS A 438 4.58 -34.31 -16.26
CA CYS A 438 4.41 -33.17 -15.37
C CYS A 438 3.71 -33.51 -14.03
N GLY A 439 2.93 -34.60 -14.00
CA GLY A 439 2.07 -34.94 -12.84
C GLY A 439 0.80 -34.10 -12.75
N THR A 440 0.45 -33.34 -13.78
CA THR A 440 -0.77 -32.53 -13.82
C THR A 440 -1.40 -32.52 -15.20
N ALA A 441 -2.72 -32.48 -15.25
CA ALA A 441 -3.47 -32.37 -16.51
C ALA A 441 -3.50 -30.90 -17.03
N LYS A 442 -3.11 -29.94 -16.21
CA LYS A 442 -3.17 -28.51 -16.51
C LYS A 442 -1.78 -27.94 -16.78
N THR A 443 -1.36 -27.95 -18.04
CA THR A 443 -0.09 -27.35 -18.49
C THR A 443 -0.35 -26.43 -19.69
N PRO A 444 0.61 -25.60 -20.10
CA PRO A 444 0.66 -25.03 -21.45
C PRO A 444 0.62 -26.12 -22.54
N SER A 445 0.84 -25.73 -23.79
CA SER A 445 1.00 -26.67 -24.88
C SER A 445 2.04 -27.73 -24.50
N ILE A 446 1.68 -29.02 -24.58
CA ILE A 446 2.55 -30.10 -24.06
C ILE A 446 3.85 -30.24 -24.86
N ASP A 447 3.81 -30.00 -26.17
CA ASP A 447 4.97 -29.95 -27.03
C ASP A 447 6.02 -28.94 -26.59
N ALA A 448 5.57 -27.70 -26.26
CA ALA A 448 6.44 -26.66 -25.72
C ALA A 448 7.01 -27.03 -24.33
N VAL A 449 6.20 -27.67 -23.49
CA VAL A 449 6.65 -28.16 -22.17
C VAL A 449 7.72 -29.23 -22.32
N LEU A 450 7.50 -30.22 -23.19
CA LEU A 450 8.48 -31.28 -23.45
C LEU A 450 9.78 -30.72 -24.02
N ALA A 451 9.68 -29.77 -24.95
CA ALA A 451 10.84 -29.13 -25.56
C ALA A 451 11.75 -28.47 -24.51
N LEU A 452 11.16 -27.76 -23.54
CA LEU A 452 11.90 -27.09 -22.45
C LEU A 452 12.49 -28.08 -21.43
N ILE A 453 11.73 -29.12 -21.03
CA ILE A 453 12.23 -30.13 -20.08
C ILE A 453 13.44 -30.87 -20.65
N GLY A 454 13.46 -31.10 -21.97
CA GLY A 454 14.56 -31.76 -22.66
C GLY A 454 14.37 -33.28 -22.81
N LYS A 455 14.93 -33.82 -23.87
CA LYS A 455 14.73 -35.22 -24.36
C LYS A 455 15.01 -36.26 -23.29
N GLU A 456 16.17 -36.19 -22.66
CA GLU A 456 16.62 -37.16 -21.66
C GLU A 456 15.66 -37.26 -20.47
N GLU A 457 15.32 -36.12 -19.86
CA GLU A 457 14.44 -36.10 -18.70
C GLU A 457 12.99 -36.46 -19.03
N VAL A 458 12.48 -36.07 -20.23
CA VAL A 458 11.15 -36.47 -20.70
C VAL A 458 11.07 -37.98 -20.85
N LEU A 459 12.03 -38.63 -21.57
CA LEU A 459 12.04 -40.06 -21.73
C LEU A 459 12.15 -40.82 -20.41
N LYS A 460 12.97 -40.33 -19.48
CA LYS A 460 13.08 -40.86 -18.11
C LYS A 460 11.75 -40.80 -17.37
N ARG A 461 11.04 -39.66 -17.42
CA ARG A 461 9.75 -39.49 -16.73
C ARG A 461 8.63 -40.35 -17.31
N ILE A 462 8.62 -40.57 -18.60
CA ILE A 462 7.63 -41.45 -19.27
C ILE A 462 7.84 -42.91 -18.89
N ARG A 463 9.11 -43.33 -18.77
CA ARG A 463 9.51 -44.72 -18.54
C ARG A 463 9.53 -45.11 -17.04
N ALA A 464 9.44 -44.11 -16.12
CA ALA A 464 9.35 -44.33 -14.68
C ALA A 464 7.92 -44.63 -14.23
#